data_872c46b0b399f6f75a28744b990e3530
#
_entry.id   872c46b0b399f6f75a28744b990e3530
#
_cell.length_a   1.000
_cell.length_b   1.000
_cell.length_c   1.000
_cell.angle_alpha   90.00
_cell.angle_beta   90.00
_cell.angle_gamma   90.00
#
_symmetry.space_group_name_H-M   'P 1'
#
loop_
_entity.id
_entity.type
_entity.pdbx_description
1 polymer ?
#
loop_
_entity_poly.entity_id
_entity_poly.type
_entity_poly.pdbx_seq_one_letter_code
_entity_poly.pdbx_strand_id
1 'polypeptide(L)'
;MGAVRNAYRLAILNKAIRSLELYHSPDACPWPIEDVLAEGFPAMTALTTNDAFMMVNLRGRSTGLPCNIWLGQRGLAHEAPHIHVQPDHRSQFDLDNLAVVGVDPVEVIEGDLSAQDLALVRRYILLNRQAILDHWNEYTDGVELIRTLKSLVP
;
A
#
# COMPACT_ATOMS: atom_id res chain seq x y z
N MET A 1 -3.87 -3.51 21.39
CA MET A 1 -3.57 -3.23 19.99
C MET A 1 -3.77 -4.41 19.01
N GLY A 2 -4.10 -5.63 19.49
CA GLY A 2 -4.35 -6.81 18.62
C GLY A 2 -5.75 -6.94 18.00
N ALA A 3 -6.75 -6.23 18.50
CA ALA A 3 -8.14 -6.47 18.11
C ALA A 3 -8.51 -5.92 16.72
N VAL A 4 -7.91 -4.80 16.28
CA VAL A 4 -8.21 -4.17 14.99
C VAL A 4 -7.58 -4.98 13.85
N ARG A 5 -6.36 -5.50 14.04
CA ARG A 5 -5.72 -6.42 13.07
C ARG A 5 -6.55 -7.68 12.81
N ASN A 6 -7.25 -8.19 13.83
CA ASN A 6 -8.08 -9.38 13.69
C ASN A 6 -9.39 -9.10 12.93
N ALA A 7 -10.00 -7.94 13.13
CA ALA A 7 -11.24 -7.55 12.44
C ALA A 7 -11.04 -7.36 10.93
N TYR A 8 -9.90 -6.77 10.53
CA TYR A 8 -9.57 -6.58 9.12
C TYR A 8 -9.26 -7.91 8.43
N ARG A 9 -8.49 -8.81 9.09
CA ARG A 9 -8.25 -10.18 8.60
C ARG A 9 -9.54 -10.95 8.39
N LEU A 10 -10.51 -10.83 9.30
CA LEU A 10 -11.81 -11.49 9.17
C LEU A 10 -12.64 -10.92 8.02
N ALA A 11 -12.61 -9.60 7.79
CA ALA A 11 -13.36 -8.97 6.72
C ALA A 11 -12.84 -9.38 5.33
N ILE A 12 -11.51 -9.48 5.17
CA ILE A 12 -10.88 -9.94 3.92
C ILE A 12 -11.14 -11.43 3.69
N LEU A 13 -11.04 -12.25 4.73
CA LEU A 13 -11.35 -13.67 4.66
C LEU A 13 -12.81 -13.92 4.24
N ASN A 14 -13.75 -13.17 4.81
CA ASN A 14 -15.16 -13.26 4.46
C ASN A 14 -15.44 -12.79 3.01
N LYS A 15 -14.70 -11.79 2.51
CA LYS A 15 -14.81 -11.34 1.12
C LYS A 15 -14.26 -12.38 0.15
N ALA A 16 -13.12 -13.00 0.47
CA ALA A 16 -12.52 -14.08 -0.31
C ALA A 16 -13.44 -15.33 -0.34
N ILE A 17 -14.04 -15.71 0.77
CA ILE A 17 -14.99 -16.82 0.87
C ILE A 17 -16.23 -16.55 0.01
N ARG A 18 -16.80 -15.34 0.03
CA ARG A 18 -17.95 -14.97 -0.82
C ARG A 18 -17.59 -14.96 -2.31
N SER A 19 -16.36 -14.61 -2.68
CA SER A 19 -15.91 -14.70 -4.07
C SER A 19 -15.80 -16.15 -4.53
N LEU A 20 -15.39 -17.07 -3.65
CA LEU A 20 -15.36 -18.51 -3.94
C LEU A 20 -16.76 -19.13 -4.08
N GLU A 21 -17.74 -18.65 -3.30
CA GLU A 21 -19.14 -19.11 -3.40
C GLU A 21 -19.80 -18.75 -4.74
N LEU A 22 -19.37 -17.65 -5.39
CA LEU A 22 -19.86 -17.24 -6.71
C LEU A 22 -19.29 -18.06 -7.89
N TYR A 23 -18.21 -18.84 -7.64
CA TYR A 23 -17.56 -19.68 -8.65
C TYR A 23 -17.96 -21.16 -8.58
N HIS A 24 -18.90 -21.53 -7.74
CA HIS A 24 -19.40 -22.91 -7.64
C HIS A 24 -20.42 -23.21 -8.75
N SER A 25 -19.92 -23.39 -9.97
CA SER A 25 -20.58 -24.27 -10.95
C SER A 25 -19.90 -25.64 -10.86
N PRO A 26 -20.61 -26.72 -10.53
CA PRO A 26 -20.00 -28.04 -10.30
C PRO A 26 -19.30 -28.66 -11.52
N ASP A 27 -19.46 -28.07 -12.70
CA ASP A 27 -18.95 -28.60 -13.97
C ASP A 27 -17.69 -27.88 -14.50
N ALA A 28 -17.09 -26.92 -13.75
CA ALA A 28 -16.06 -26.04 -14.29
C ALA A 28 -14.65 -26.20 -13.67
N CYS A 29 -14.44 -27.08 -12.69
CA CYS A 29 -13.12 -27.21 -12.06
C CYS A 29 -12.52 -28.63 -12.26
N PRO A 30 -11.53 -28.80 -13.17
CA PRO A 30 -10.89 -30.09 -13.40
C PRO A 30 -9.82 -30.48 -12.38
N TRP A 31 -9.64 -29.68 -11.30
CA TRP A 31 -8.62 -29.91 -10.28
C TRP A 31 -9.25 -30.35 -8.96
N PRO A 32 -8.77 -31.40 -8.31
CA PRO A 32 -9.25 -31.80 -7.00
C PRO A 32 -8.96 -30.70 -5.99
N ILE A 33 -10.01 -30.26 -5.28
CA ILE A 33 -9.98 -29.20 -4.26
C ILE A 33 -8.97 -29.53 -3.14
N GLU A 34 -8.64 -30.80 -2.93
CA GLU A 34 -7.72 -31.27 -1.92
C GLU A 34 -6.28 -30.84 -2.18
N ASP A 35 -5.85 -30.71 -3.46
CA ASP A 35 -4.51 -30.27 -3.83
C ASP A 35 -4.34 -28.74 -3.67
N VAL A 36 -5.42 -27.98 -3.81
CA VAL A 36 -5.40 -26.51 -3.63
C VAL A 36 -5.30 -26.12 -2.15
N LEU A 37 -5.79 -26.97 -1.26
CA LEU A 37 -5.71 -26.73 0.19
C LEU A 37 -4.38 -27.17 0.80
N ALA A 38 -3.63 -28.04 0.12
CA ALA A 38 -2.31 -28.51 0.57
C ALA A 38 -1.18 -27.53 0.25
N GLU A 39 -1.29 -26.78 -0.83
CA GLU A 39 -0.46 -25.61 -1.09
C GLU A 39 -1.14 -24.41 -0.44
N GLY A 40 -0.79 -24.14 0.81
CA GLY A 40 -1.36 -23.04 1.57
C GLY A 40 -1.47 -21.80 0.69
N PHE A 41 -2.66 -21.15 0.69
CA PHE A 41 -2.84 -19.85 0.04
C PHE A 41 -1.59 -19.02 0.27
N PRO A 42 -0.97 -18.44 -0.77
CA PRO A 42 0.13 -17.54 -0.55
C PRO A 42 -0.42 -16.51 0.44
N ALA A 43 0.10 -16.55 1.66
CA ALA A 43 -0.23 -15.58 2.68
C ALA A 43 -0.14 -14.23 1.97
N MET A 44 -1.21 -13.42 2.03
CA MET A 44 -1.17 -12.04 1.55
C MET A 44 0.14 -11.50 2.06
N THR A 45 1.06 -11.30 1.14
CA THR A 45 2.47 -11.12 1.43
C THR A 45 2.57 -9.87 2.27
N ALA A 46 2.86 -10.04 3.55
CA ALA A 46 3.26 -8.93 4.37
C ALA A 46 4.40 -8.24 3.63
N LEU A 47 4.32 -6.93 3.51
CA LEU A 47 5.36 -6.13 2.88
C LEU A 47 6.72 -6.58 3.42
N THR A 48 7.65 -6.88 2.55
CA THR A 48 8.99 -7.35 2.91
C THR A 48 10.01 -6.25 2.66
N THR A 49 11.18 -6.38 3.26
CA THR A 49 12.30 -5.46 2.97
C THR A 49 12.66 -5.48 1.48
N ASN A 50 12.42 -6.61 0.79
CA ASN A 50 12.67 -6.71 -0.65
C ASN A 50 11.70 -5.85 -1.46
N ASP A 51 10.47 -5.70 -1.01
CA ASP A 51 9.47 -4.87 -1.69
C ASP A 51 9.85 -3.38 -1.65
N ALA A 52 10.58 -2.95 -0.62
CA ALA A 52 11.09 -1.59 -0.53
C ALA A 52 12.03 -1.21 -1.69
N PHE A 53 12.75 -2.17 -2.26
CA PHE A 53 13.61 -1.94 -3.42
C PHE A 53 12.81 -1.73 -4.72
N MET A 54 11.56 -2.15 -4.74
CA MET A 54 10.65 -1.96 -5.87
C MET A 54 9.86 -0.64 -5.78
N MET A 55 10.03 0.11 -4.69
CA MET A 55 9.32 1.36 -4.45
C MET A 55 10.21 2.59 -4.72
N VAL A 56 9.59 3.66 -5.17
CA VAL A 56 10.24 4.97 -5.25
C VAL A 56 10.33 5.58 -3.86
N ASN A 57 11.54 5.77 -3.37
CA ASN A 57 11.81 6.41 -2.08
C ASN A 57 11.95 7.93 -2.25
N LEU A 58 11.13 8.69 -1.54
CA LEU A 58 11.16 10.14 -1.52
C LEU A 58 11.47 10.64 -0.10
N ARG A 59 12.59 11.29 0.04
CA ARG A 59 13.00 11.87 1.33
C ARG A 59 12.24 13.17 1.62
N GLY A 60 12.01 13.45 2.88
CA GLY A 60 11.32 14.66 3.32
C GLY A 60 11.89 15.95 2.73
N ARG A 61 13.23 16.04 2.55
CA ARG A 61 13.89 17.20 1.92
C ARG A 61 13.47 17.45 0.46
N SER A 62 13.05 16.42 -0.26
CA SER A 62 12.61 16.54 -1.66
C SER A 62 11.09 16.74 -1.78
N THR A 63 10.34 16.37 -0.77
CA THR A 63 8.88 16.49 -0.76
C THR A 63 8.39 17.71 0.03
N GLY A 64 9.21 18.23 0.95
CA GLY A 64 8.80 19.24 1.93
C GLY A 64 7.99 18.65 3.09
N LEU A 65 8.02 17.33 3.27
CA LEU A 65 7.37 16.61 4.38
C LEU A 65 8.34 16.41 5.55
N PRO A 66 7.84 16.31 6.79
CA PRO A 66 8.64 15.95 7.97
C PRO A 66 8.94 14.46 8.05
N CYS A 67 8.65 13.68 7.03
CA CYS A 67 8.74 12.23 6.96
C CYS A 67 9.27 11.77 5.60
N ASN A 68 9.70 10.52 5.52
CA ASN A 68 10.02 9.88 4.25
C ASN A 68 8.78 9.13 3.73
N ILE A 69 8.63 9.06 2.42
CA ILE A 69 7.54 8.31 1.78
C ILE A 69 8.07 7.35 0.73
N TRP A 70 7.36 6.25 0.55
CA TRP A 70 7.60 5.27 -0.50
C TRP A 70 6.33 5.09 -1.32
N LEU A 71 6.52 5.08 -2.63
CA LEU A 71 5.47 4.94 -3.63
C LEU A 71 5.71 3.65 -4.38
N GLY A 72 4.78 2.71 -4.27
CA GLY A 72 4.79 1.44 -4.99
C GLY A 72 3.88 1.47 -6.20
N GLN A 73 4.03 0.45 -7.04
CA GLN A 73 3.12 0.12 -8.11
C GLN A 73 2.06 -0.89 -7.65
N ARG A 74 1.05 -1.07 -8.46
CA ARG A 74 -0.05 -2.01 -8.19
C ARG A 74 0.48 -3.42 -7.98
N GLY A 75 -0.10 -4.15 -7.02
CA GLY A 75 0.27 -5.53 -6.72
C GLY A 75 1.16 -5.70 -5.49
N LEU A 76 1.62 -4.61 -4.87
CA LEU A 76 2.32 -4.65 -3.59
C LEU A 76 1.31 -4.48 -2.44
N ALA A 77 1.24 -5.40 -1.52
CA ALA A 77 0.54 -5.41 -0.22
C ALA A 77 -0.95 -5.01 -0.18
N HIS A 78 -1.42 -4.02 -0.93
CA HIS A 78 -2.80 -3.52 -0.90
C HIS A 78 -3.38 -3.39 -2.31
N GLU A 79 -4.69 -3.62 -2.45
CA GLU A 79 -5.40 -3.53 -3.73
C GLU A 79 -5.71 -2.10 -4.18
N ALA A 80 -5.77 -1.15 -3.23
CA ALA A 80 -6.08 0.24 -3.50
C ALA A 80 -4.83 1.13 -3.51
N PRO A 81 -4.83 2.23 -4.29
CA PRO A 81 -3.73 3.17 -4.33
C PRO A 81 -3.38 3.71 -2.94
N HIS A 82 -2.12 3.57 -2.55
CA HIS A 82 -1.63 3.98 -1.24
C HIS A 82 -0.16 4.41 -1.31
N ILE A 83 0.29 5.07 -0.26
CA ILE A 83 1.69 5.39 -0.01
C ILE A 83 2.11 4.87 1.35
N HIS A 84 3.37 4.50 1.49
CA HIS A 84 3.96 4.19 2.80
C HIS A 84 4.65 5.44 3.34
N VAL A 85 4.41 5.74 4.61
CA VAL A 85 4.95 6.90 5.31
C VAL A 85 5.75 6.43 6.49
N GLN A 86 7.02 6.82 6.57
CA GLN A 86 7.87 6.60 7.72
C GLN A 86 8.02 7.91 8.48
N PRO A 87 7.45 8.03 9.70
CA PRO A 87 7.40 9.28 10.45
C PRO A 87 8.78 9.83 10.86
N ASP A 88 9.76 8.96 10.97
CA ASP A 88 11.12 9.35 11.28
C ASP A 88 11.93 9.65 10.01
N HIS A 89 12.96 10.47 10.14
CA HIS A 89 13.84 10.84 9.03
C HIS A 89 14.92 9.79 8.72
N ARG A 90 14.80 8.58 9.25
CA ARG A 90 15.76 7.51 8.98
C ARG A 90 15.76 7.19 7.48
N SER A 91 16.93 7.01 6.93
CA SER A 91 17.07 6.69 5.50
C SER A 91 16.82 5.21 5.23
N GLN A 92 16.81 4.38 6.25
CA GLN A 92 16.58 2.94 6.16
C GLN A 92 15.07 2.67 6.29
N PHE A 93 14.58 1.81 5.42
CA PHE A 93 13.21 1.32 5.46
C PHE A 93 12.99 0.49 6.72
N ASP A 94 12.01 0.87 7.53
CA ASP A 94 11.68 0.24 8.80
C ASP A 94 10.22 -0.19 8.78
N LEU A 95 10.01 -1.49 8.58
CA LEU A 95 8.67 -2.09 8.48
C LEU A 95 7.84 -1.93 9.76
N ASP A 96 8.51 -1.88 10.91
CA ASP A 96 7.81 -1.78 12.21
C ASP A 96 7.31 -0.35 12.48
N ASN A 97 7.83 0.63 11.74
CA ASN A 97 7.52 2.05 11.90
C ASN A 97 6.98 2.68 10.61
N LEU A 98 6.16 1.93 9.88
CA LEU A 98 5.47 2.42 8.70
C LEU A 98 4.00 2.67 8.98
N ALA A 99 3.50 3.78 8.44
CA ALA A 99 2.08 3.99 8.25
C ALA A 99 1.73 3.84 6.77
N VAL A 100 0.58 3.24 6.48
CA VAL A 100 0.01 3.15 5.13
C VAL A 100 -1.10 4.17 5.01
N VAL A 101 -1.01 5.04 4.03
CA VAL A 101 -2.00 6.11 3.80
C VAL A 101 -2.61 5.93 2.42
N GLY A 102 -3.93 5.82 2.35
CA GLY A 102 -4.69 5.75 1.11
C GLY A 102 -4.58 7.03 0.30
N VAL A 103 -4.72 6.92 -1.01
CA VAL A 103 -4.72 8.07 -1.92
C VAL A 103 -6.14 8.56 -2.16
N ASP A 104 -7.13 7.65 -2.14
CA ASP A 104 -8.54 7.96 -2.37
C ASP A 104 -9.45 6.92 -1.69
N PRO A 105 -10.05 7.22 -0.54
CA PRO A 105 -9.89 8.45 0.26
C PRO A 105 -8.52 8.57 0.94
N VAL A 106 -8.13 9.80 1.30
CA VAL A 106 -6.86 10.01 2.03
C VAL A 106 -7.10 9.78 3.52
N GLU A 107 -6.73 8.59 3.97
CA GLU A 107 -6.87 8.14 5.37
C GLU A 107 -5.75 7.17 5.74
N VAL A 108 -5.47 7.02 7.02
CA VAL A 108 -4.52 6.03 7.50
C VAL A 108 -5.18 4.65 7.44
N ILE A 109 -4.64 3.75 6.62
CA ILE A 109 -5.12 2.38 6.46
C ILE A 109 -4.48 1.47 7.52
N GLU A 110 -3.19 1.65 7.75
CA GLU A 110 -2.41 0.84 8.68
C GLU A 110 -1.31 1.67 9.35
N GLY A 111 -0.90 1.28 10.57
CA GLY A 111 0.12 1.98 11.35
C GLY A 111 -0.42 3.21 12.07
N ASP A 112 0.51 4.01 12.59
CA ASP A 112 0.20 5.22 13.34
C ASP A 112 0.89 6.43 12.70
N LEU A 113 0.15 7.51 12.53
CA LEU A 113 0.67 8.79 12.05
C LEU A 113 0.07 9.92 12.87
N SER A 114 0.86 10.91 13.26
CA SER A 114 0.35 12.06 13.99
C SER A 114 -0.67 12.84 13.14
N ALA A 115 -1.65 13.46 13.77
CA ALA A 115 -2.64 14.27 13.06
C ALA A 115 -1.99 15.41 12.25
N GLN A 116 -0.89 15.95 12.75
CA GLN A 116 -0.11 16.99 12.07
C GLN A 116 0.58 16.45 10.83
N ASP A 117 1.24 15.29 10.93
CA ASP A 117 1.93 14.67 9.79
C ASP A 117 0.92 14.20 8.76
N LEU A 118 -0.21 13.61 9.18
CA LEU A 118 -1.29 13.22 8.28
C LEU A 118 -1.84 14.42 7.50
N ALA A 119 -1.99 15.58 8.13
CA ALA A 119 -2.46 16.78 7.44
C ALA A 119 -1.48 17.23 6.34
N LEU A 120 -0.17 17.15 6.59
CA LEU A 120 0.86 17.47 5.60
C LEU A 120 0.93 16.43 4.49
N VAL A 121 0.89 15.14 4.84
CA VAL A 121 0.85 14.03 3.89
C VAL A 121 -0.40 14.14 2.99
N ARG A 122 -1.56 14.41 3.57
CA ARG A 122 -2.80 14.66 2.81
C ARG A 122 -2.63 15.78 1.79
N ARG A 123 -2.04 16.89 2.21
CA ARG A 123 -1.78 18.03 1.31
C ARG A 123 -0.84 17.64 0.17
N TYR A 124 0.19 16.86 0.47
CA TYR A 124 1.13 16.35 -0.54
C TYR A 124 0.44 15.40 -1.53
N ILE A 125 -0.36 14.46 -1.04
CA ILE A 125 -1.12 13.52 -1.89
C ILE A 125 -2.05 14.30 -2.83
N LEU A 126 -2.82 15.25 -2.29
CA LEU A 126 -3.76 16.05 -3.11
C LEU A 126 -3.04 16.87 -4.19
N LEU A 127 -1.86 17.43 -3.86
CA LEU A 127 -1.05 18.19 -4.81
C LEU A 127 -0.51 17.31 -5.95
N ASN A 128 -0.23 16.03 -5.67
CA ASN A 128 0.43 15.10 -6.58
C ASN A 128 -0.47 13.92 -6.99
N ARG A 129 -1.78 14.01 -6.72
CA ARG A 129 -2.71 12.88 -6.83
C ARG A 129 -2.64 12.18 -8.18
N GLN A 130 -2.64 12.94 -9.28
CA GLN A 130 -2.61 12.33 -10.62
C GLN A 130 -1.30 11.59 -10.87
N ALA A 131 -0.16 12.18 -10.55
CA ALA A 131 1.14 11.55 -10.74
C ALA A 131 1.29 10.25 -9.91
N ILE A 132 0.75 10.26 -8.67
CA ILE A 132 0.75 9.06 -7.81
C ILE A 132 -0.14 7.96 -8.40
N LEU A 133 -1.32 8.30 -8.91
CA LEU A 133 -2.23 7.34 -9.54
C LEU A 133 -1.68 6.79 -10.86
N ASP A 134 -1.03 7.62 -11.66
CA ASP A 134 -0.42 7.20 -12.93
C ASP A 134 0.72 6.21 -12.66
N HIS A 135 1.54 6.47 -11.64
CA HIS A 135 2.59 5.53 -11.22
C HIS A 135 2.01 4.23 -10.65
N TRP A 136 0.97 4.33 -9.81
CA TRP A 136 0.27 3.17 -9.27
C TRP A 136 -0.27 2.25 -10.38
N ASN A 137 -0.84 2.85 -11.43
CA ASN A 137 -1.40 2.12 -12.57
C ASN A 137 -0.36 1.75 -13.64
N GLU A 138 0.93 1.91 -13.35
CA GLU A 138 2.05 1.58 -14.25
C GLU A 138 2.07 2.40 -15.56
N TYR A 139 1.40 3.57 -15.60
CA TYR A 139 1.44 4.48 -16.75
C TYR A 139 2.73 5.28 -16.80
N THR A 140 3.42 5.44 -15.65
CA THR A 140 4.71 6.12 -15.54
C THR A 140 5.69 5.28 -14.72
N ASP A 141 6.96 5.34 -15.10
CA ASP A 141 8.03 4.75 -14.32
C ASP A 141 8.45 5.63 -13.13
N GLY A 142 9.37 5.12 -12.29
CA GLY A 142 9.83 5.86 -11.10
C GLY A 142 10.59 7.14 -11.43
N VAL A 143 11.25 7.23 -12.60
CA VAL A 143 12.00 8.44 -13.04
C VAL A 143 11.04 9.51 -13.51
N GLU A 144 10.03 9.13 -14.27
CA GLU A 144 8.96 10.02 -14.73
C GLU A 144 8.15 10.55 -13.56
N LEU A 145 7.79 9.67 -12.60
CA LEU A 145 7.14 10.06 -11.35
C LEU A 145 7.94 11.17 -10.64
N ILE A 146 9.23 10.93 -10.36
CA ILE A 146 10.08 11.88 -9.63
C ILE A 146 10.13 13.24 -10.33
N ARG A 147 10.14 13.27 -11.65
CA ARG A 147 10.16 14.52 -12.45
C ARG A 147 8.85 15.28 -12.39
N THR A 148 7.73 14.58 -12.18
CA THR A 148 6.38 15.17 -12.18
C THR A 148 5.96 15.63 -10.80
N LEU A 149 6.50 15.04 -9.73
CA LEU A 149 6.14 15.35 -8.35
C LEU A 149 6.54 16.79 -7.95
N LYS A 150 5.63 17.43 -7.25
CA LYS A 150 5.79 18.79 -6.72
C LYS A 150 6.06 18.74 -5.22
N SER A 151 7.03 19.52 -4.75
CA SER A 151 7.29 19.71 -3.32
C SER A 151 6.24 20.62 -2.68
N LEU A 152 5.98 20.43 -1.37
CA LEU A 152 5.17 21.35 -0.57
C LEU A 152 5.87 22.67 -0.27
N VAL A 153 7.19 22.71 -0.37
CA VAL A 153 8.04 23.89 -0.16
C VAL A 153 8.66 24.26 -1.50
N PRO A 154 8.68 25.54 -1.88
CA PRO A 154 9.33 25.96 -3.12
C PRO A 154 10.84 25.74 -3.10
#